data_abd484068fda2ec2581bf7947283b38b
#
_entry.id   abd484068fda2ec2581bf7947283b38b
#
_cell.length_a   1.000
_cell.length_b   1.000
_cell.length_c   1.000
_cell.angle_alpha   90.00
_cell.angle_beta   90.00
_cell.angle_gamma   90.00
#
_symmetry.space_group_name_H-M   'P 1'
#
loop_
_entity.id
_entity.type
_entity.pdbx_description
1 polymer ?
#
loop_
_entity_poly.entity_id
_entity_poly.type
_entity_poly.pdbx_seq_one_letter_code
_entity_poly.pdbx_strand_id
1 'polypeptide(L)'
;MVYNLPLFKSTIVGFSNLELILNHRAIYFFAGLGFIFFTIFLFKRLPNARRSHYPWLFLSFCMFLLMVTAGFRHVRSILWEGEMRALYTSINNKYVYEPKMAIDYYDISVEQKSETIRSVVGMEGTALAASEVFIFCLNPGLRVEEVKDGEKSLNFKREEQILAVDFGRKIEKGDTISFSVSYEGRIKDDFCYLDIPE
;
A
#
# COMPACT_ATOMS: atom_id res chain seq x y z
N MET A 1 -16.58 13.64 10.05
CA MET A 1 -17.27 12.39 10.47
C MET A 1 -16.25 11.46 11.08
N VAL A 2 -16.38 11.11 12.36
CA VAL A 2 -15.41 10.20 13.00
C VAL A 2 -15.80 8.79 12.61
N TYR A 3 -15.17 8.26 11.57
CA TYR A 3 -15.37 6.88 11.18
C TYR A 3 -14.79 5.96 12.26
N ASN A 4 -15.66 5.21 12.91
CA ASN A 4 -15.25 4.11 13.75
C ASN A 4 -14.85 2.94 12.83
N LEU A 5 -13.59 2.93 12.40
CA LEU A 5 -13.05 1.89 11.54
C LEU A 5 -13.23 0.53 12.22
N PRO A 6 -14.02 -0.38 11.66
CA PRO A 6 -14.23 -1.69 12.24
C PRO A 6 -12.96 -2.53 12.16
N LEU A 7 -12.68 -3.28 13.21
CA LEU A 7 -11.54 -4.17 13.30
C LEU A 7 -11.90 -5.49 12.59
N PHE A 8 -11.71 -5.55 11.27
CA PHE A 8 -11.92 -6.78 10.52
C PHE A 8 -10.65 -7.64 10.57
N LYS A 9 -10.80 -8.83 11.09
CA LYS A 9 -9.74 -9.85 11.03
C LYS A 9 -9.99 -10.73 9.80
N SER A 10 -9.13 -10.61 8.81
CA SER A 10 -9.05 -11.57 7.72
C SER A 10 -8.42 -12.86 8.22
N THR A 11 -8.90 -14.01 7.75
CA THR A 11 -8.30 -15.32 8.04
C THR A 11 -6.95 -15.52 7.34
N ILE A 12 -6.70 -14.73 6.28
CA ILE A 12 -5.49 -14.85 5.44
C ILE A 12 -4.44 -13.82 5.82
N VAL A 13 -4.83 -12.54 5.99
CA VAL A 13 -3.90 -11.41 6.16
C VAL A 13 -3.88 -10.89 7.62
N GLY A 14 -4.76 -11.39 8.49
CA GLY A 14 -4.88 -10.86 9.85
C GLY A 14 -5.61 -9.51 9.87
N PHE A 15 -5.04 -8.52 10.54
CA PHE A 15 -5.59 -7.17 10.60
C PHE A 15 -4.92 -6.28 9.55
N SER A 16 -5.56 -6.05 8.40
CA SER A 16 -5.01 -5.28 7.28
C SER A 16 -4.70 -3.83 7.64
N ASN A 17 -5.55 -3.15 8.40
CA ASN A 17 -5.41 -1.72 8.71
C ASN A 17 -5.01 -1.45 10.16
N LEU A 18 -4.18 -2.32 10.76
CA LEU A 18 -3.85 -2.26 12.18
C LEU A 18 -3.19 -0.92 12.57
N GLU A 19 -2.27 -0.41 11.78
CA GLU A 19 -1.57 0.85 12.06
C GLU A 19 -2.53 2.05 12.05
N LEU A 20 -3.41 2.13 11.06
CA LEU A 20 -4.42 3.19 10.96
C LEU A 20 -5.37 3.18 12.15
N ILE A 21 -5.84 1.97 12.52
CA ILE A 21 -6.75 1.77 13.67
C ILE A 21 -6.05 2.13 14.98
N LEU A 22 -4.80 1.68 15.19
CA LEU A 22 -4.05 1.97 16.40
C LEU A 22 -3.77 3.47 16.55
N ASN A 23 -3.36 4.16 15.50
CA ASN A 23 -3.15 5.61 15.51
C ASN A 23 -4.45 6.36 15.84
N HIS A 24 -5.56 5.97 15.22
CA HIS A 24 -6.87 6.56 15.52
C HIS A 24 -7.29 6.34 16.98
N ARG A 25 -7.13 5.13 17.52
CA ARG A 25 -7.46 4.81 18.94
C ARG A 25 -6.51 5.51 19.91
N ALA A 26 -5.23 5.64 19.56
CA ALA A 26 -4.24 6.33 20.37
C ALA A 26 -4.59 7.80 20.61
N ILE A 27 -5.20 8.48 19.63
CA ILE A 27 -5.67 9.87 19.77
C ILE A 27 -6.62 9.98 20.96
N TYR A 28 -7.67 9.17 21.01
CA TYR A 28 -8.66 9.20 22.09
C TYR A 28 -8.10 8.73 23.42
N PHE A 29 -7.25 7.73 23.41
CA PHE A 29 -6.60 7.21 24.62
C PHE A 29 -5.73 8.29 25.26
N PHE A 30 -4.85 8.92 24.51
CA PHE A 30 -3.98 9.98 25.04
C PHE A 30 -4.76 11.24 25.39
N ALA A 31 -5.81 11.59 24.65
CA ALA A 31 -6.72 12.69 25.02
C ALA A 31 -7.36 12.41 26.38
N GLY A 32 -7.93 11.21 26.58
CA GLY A 32 -8.58 10.83 27.84
C GLY A 32 -7.62 10.90 29.03
N LEU A 33 -6.41 10.32 28.90
CA LEU A 33 -5.38 10.42 29.92
C LEU A 33 -4.95 11.85 30.20
N GLY A 34 -4.79 12.67 29.15
CA GLY A 34 -4.44 14.08 29.26
C GLY A 34 -5.48 14.84 30.08
N PHE A 35 -6.76 14.65 29.82
CA PHE A 35 -7.84 15.25 30.59
C PHE A 35 -7.90 14.75 32.04
N ILE A 36 -7.68 13.45 32.28
CA ILE A 36 -7.62 12.90 33.65
C ILE A 36 -6.50 13.60 34.46
N PHE A 37 -5.28 13.66 33.92
CA PHE A 37 -4.17 14.32 34.62
C PHE A 37 -4.37 15.82 34.80
N PHE A 38 -5.00 16.48 33.82
CA PHE A 38 -5.37 17.87 33.93
C PHE A 38 -6.42 18.11 35.01
N THR A 39 -7.42 17.25 35.11
CA THR A 39 -8.43 17.27 36.17
C THR A 39 -7.79 17.11 37.56
N ILE A 40 -6.88 16.11 37.70
CA ILE A 40 -6.14 15.91 38.96
C ILE A 40 -5.35 17.16 39.36
N PHE A 41 -4.76 17.87 38.38
CA PHE A 41 -4.06 19.14 38.62
C PHE A 41 -4.99 20.24 39.10
N LEU A 42 -6.21 20.36 38.55
CA LEU A 42 -7.18 21.40 38.89
C LEU A 42 -7.86 21.16 40.25
N PHE A 43 -7.93 19.94 40.74
CA PHE A 43 -8.57 19.64 42.01
C PHE A 43 -7.83 20.31 43.18
N LYS A 44 -8.56 21.14 43.94
CA LYS A 44 -8.07 21.73 45.19
C LYS A 44 -7.75 20.61 46.19
N ARG A 45 -6.52 20.58 46.65
CA ARG A 45 -6.09 19.68 47.73
C ARG A 45 -6.37 20.25 49.08
N LEU A 46 -6.51 19.35 50.09
CA LEU A 46 -6.60 19.71 51.49
C LEU A 46 -5.35 20.53 51.93
N PRO A 47 -5.47 21.46 52.88
CA PRO A 47 -4.40 22.37 53.31
C PRO A 47 -3.10 21.70 53.73
N ASN A 48 -3.14 20.44 54.16
CA ASN A 48 -2.00 19.66 54.64
C ASN A 48 -1.33 18.77 53.57
N ALA A 49 -1.70 18.87 52.31
CA ALA A 49 -1.10 18.05 51.26
C ALA A 49 0.28 18.57 50.84
N ARG A 50 1.34 17.91 51.28
CA ARG A 50 2.76 18.29 51.04
C ARG A 50 3.25 18.04 49.59
N ARG A 51 2.51 17.31 48.76
CA ARG A 51 2.97 16.98 47.40
C ARG A 51 2.61 18.03 46.38
N SER A 52 3.62 18.45 45.58
CA SER A 52 3.42 19.33 44.43
C SER A 52 2.44 18.72 43.42
N HIS A 53 1.62 19.56 42.77
CA HIS A 53 0.70 19.14 41.69
C HIS A 53 1.23 19.42 40.29
N TYR A 54 2.35 20.11 40.16
CA TYR A 54 3.00 20.41 38.89
C TYR A 54 3.38 19.13 38.07
N PRO A 55 3.78 17.99 38.67
CA PRO A 55 4.01 16.76 37.91
C PRO A 55 2.81 16.30 37.10
N TRP A 56 1.59 16.52 37.61
CA TRP A 56 0.36 16.13 36.92
C TRP A 56 0.09 17.02 35.70
N LEU A 57 0.40 18.33 35.82
CA LEU A 57 0.34 19.25 34.67
C LEU A 57 1.35 18.85 33.59
N PHE A 58 2.58 18.53 33.98
CA PHE A 58 3.59 18.05 33.04
C PHE A 58 3.16 16.76 32.34
N LEU A 59 2.61 15.80 33.10
CA LEU A 59 2.15 14.54 32.54
C LEU A 59 0.96 14.75 31.58
N SER A 60 0.02 15.65 31.94
CA SER A 60 -1.07 16.07 31.04
C SER A 60 -0.53 16.63 29.72
N PHE A 61 0.45 17.53 29.79
CA PHE A 61 1.08 18.12 28.61
C PHE A 61 1.74 17.03 27.73
N CYS A 62 2.46 16.07 28.33
CA CYS A 62 3.04 14.97 27.60
C CYS A 62 1.98 14.11 26.89
N MET A 63 0.84 13.85 27.54
CA MET A 63 -0.25 13.09 26.92
C MET A 63 -0.88 13.84 25.74
N PHE A 64 -1.10 15.15 25.86
CA PHE A 64 -1.60 15.95 24.74
C PHE A 64 -0.59 16.02 23.59
N LEU A 65 0.70 16.04 23.86
CA LEU A 65 1.73 15.99 22.82
C LEU A 65 1.70 14.64 22.07
N LEU A 66 1.53 13.53 22.80
CA LEU A 66 1.35 12.20 22.20
C LEU A 66 0.06 12.09 21.40
N MET A 67 -1.03 12.71 21.85
CA MET A 67 -2.28 12.81 21.09
C MET A 67 -2.05 13.54 19.75
N VAL A 68 -1.38 14.69 19.78
CA VAL A 68 -1.09 15.49 18.57
C VAL A 68 -0.19 14.70 17.60
N THR A 69 0.82 14.00 18.11
CA THR A 69 1.69 13.15 17.28
C THR A 69 0.93 11.98 16.64
N ALA A 70 0.06 11.33 17.38
CA ALA A 70 -0.79 10.26 16.85
C ALA A 70 -1.76 10.80 15.78
N GLY A 71 -2.35 11.97 16.03
CA GLY A 71 -3.23 12.67 15.08
C GLY A 71 -2.49 13.04 13.78
N PHE A 72 -1.30 13.59 13.90
CA PHE A 72 -0.48 13.93 12.75
C PHE A 72 -0.12 12.69 11.90
N ARG A 73 0.28 11.59 12.55
CA ARG A 73 0.56 10.33 11.85
C ARG A 73 -0.68 9.79 11.15
N HIS A 74 -1.84 9.85 11.79
CA HIS A 74 -3.11 9.40 11.23
C HIS A 74 -3.50 10.21 9.98
N VAL A 75 -3.46 11.54 10.07
CA VAL A 75 -3.76 12.41 8.92
C VAL A 75 -2.76 12.21 7.79
N ARG A 76 -1.46 12.12 8.11
CA ARG A 76 -0.42 11.89 7.11
C ARG A 76 -0.60 10.56 6.37
N SER A 77 -1.00 9.50 7.07
CA SER A 77 -1.29 8.19 6.45
C SER A 77 -2.40 8.31 5.40
N ILE A 78 -3.52 8.97 5.75
CA ILE A 78 -4.66 9.16 4.83
C ILE A 78 -4.26 10.02 3.62
N LEU A 79 -3.54 11.12 3.84
CA LEU A 79 -3.10 11.99 2.73
C LEU A 79 -2.13 11.26 1.79
N TRP A 80 -1.22 10.46 2.35
CA TRP A 80 -0.28 9.67 1.58
C TRP A 80 -0.98 8.65 0.68
N GLU A 81 -1.99 7.93 1.19
CA GLU A 81 -2.79 7.02 0.38
C GLU A 81 -3.47 7.74 -0.79
N GLY A 82 -4.03 8.93 -0.57
CA GLY A 82 -4.62 9.76 -1.62
C GLY A 82 -3.61 10.21 -2.69
N GLU A 83 -2.41 10.65 -2.27
CA GLU A 83 -1.34 11.07 -3.18
C GLU A 83 -0.84 9.89 -4.03
N MET A 84 -0.64 8.71 -3.42
CA MET A 84 -0.20 7.51 -4.13
C MET A 84 -1.25 7.03 -5.13
N ARG A 85 -2.53 7.05 -4.75
CA ARG A 85 -3.63 6.72 -5.66
C ARG A 85 -3.68 7.66 -6.85
N ALA A 86 -3.56 8.96 -6.64
CA ALA A 86 -3.50 9.95 -7.71
C ALA A 86 -2.30 9.71 -8.65
N LEU A 87 -1.12 9.38 -8.09
CA LEU A 87 0.06 9.04 -8.85
C LEU A 87 -0.18 7.82 -9.75
N TYR A 88 -0.66 6.71 -9.18
CA TYR A 88 -0.92 5.48 -9.94
C TYR A 88 -1.97 5.70 -11.03
N THR A 89 -3.02 6.47 -10.76
CA THR A 89 -4.05 6.83 -11.74
C THR A 89 -3.45 7.66 -12.88
N SER A 90 -2.59 8.64 -12.57
CA SER A 90 -1.93 9.47 -13.59
C SER A 90 -1.02 8.64 -14.51
N ILE A 91 -0.26 7.71 -13.93
CA ILE A 91 0.59 6.79 -14.69
C ILE A 91 -0.27 5.87 -15.57
N ASN A 92 -1.35 5.31 -15.02
CA ASN A 92 -2.25 4.45 -15.78
C ASN A 92 -2.85 5.17 -17.00
N ASN A 93 -3.27 6.42 -16.83
CA ASN A 93 -3.80 7.26 -17.90
C ASN A 93 -2.77 7.54 -19.00
N LYS A 94 -1.48 7.65 -18.67
CA LYS A 94 -0.40 7.82 -19.64
C LYS A 94 -0.29 6.61 -20.59
N TYR A 95 -0.58 5.39 -20.10
CA TYR A 95 -0.42 4.15 -20.85
C TYR A 95 -1.74 3.54 -21.34
N VAL A 96 -2.87 4.27 -21.27
CA VAL A 96 -4.20 3.76 -21.66
C VAL A 96 -4.24 3.30 -23.11
N TYR A 97 -3.58 4.06 -24.02
CA TYR A 97 -3.61 3.81 -25.45
C TYR A 97 -2.42 2.99 -25.97
N GLU A 98 -1.49 2.63 -25.10
CA GLU A 98 -0.36 1.80 -25.47
C GLU A 98 -0.77 0.37 -25.81
N PRO A 99 -0.02 -0.34 -26.68
CA PRO A 99 -0.32 -1.71 -27.06
C PRO A 99 -0.41 -2.65 -25.87
N LYS A 100 -1.48 -3.44 -25.84
CA LYS A 100 -1.78 -4.40 -24.78
C LYS A 100 -1.94 -5.80 -25.36
N MET A 101 -1.82 -6.79 -24.50
CA MET A 101 -2.01 -8.19 -24.79
C MET A 101 -3.19 -8.73 -23.96
N ALA A 102 -4.08 -9.51 -24.55
CA ALA A 102 -5.04 -10.29 -23.80
C ALA A 102 -4.35 -11.55 -23.28
N ILE A 103 -4.35 -11.76 -21.99
CA ILE A 103 -3.73 -12.96 -21.41
C ILE A 103 -4.82 -14.04 -21.31
N ASP A 104 -4.60 -15.14 -22.02
CA ASP A 104 -5.54 -16.25 -22.13
C ASP A 104 -5.27 -17.32 -21.07
N TYR A 105 -3.99 -17.49 -20.68
CA TYR A 105 -3.56 -18.51 -19.73
C TYR A 105 -2.46 -18.00 -18.79
N TYR A 106 -2.54 -18.44 -17.51
CA TYR A 106 -1.53 -18.20 -16.48
C TYR A 106 -1.10 -19.53 -15.85
N ASP A 107 0.20 -19.71 -15.70
CA ASP A 107 0.81 -20.74 -14.85
C ASP A 107 1.60 -20.02 -13.75
N ILE A 108 1.12 -20.10 -12.52
CA ILE A 108 1.63 -19.29 -11.41
C ILE A 108 2.26 -20.19 -10.35
N SER A 109 3.58 -20.09 -10.17
CA SER A 109 4.31 -20.68 -9.06
C SER A 109 4.65 -19.60 -8.04
N VAL A 110 4.22 -19.78 -6.78
CA VAL A 110 4.41 -18.80 -5.70
C VAL A 110 5.09 -19.44 -4.51
N GLU A 111 6.18 -18.84 -4.07
CA GLU A 111 6.81 -19.10 -2.78
C GLU A 111 6.58 -17.92 -1.84
N GLN A 112 5.98 -18.19 -0.69
CA GLN A 112 5.77 -17.16 0.32
C GLN A 112 6.78 -17.32 1.48
N LYS A 113 7.49 -16.23 1.79
CA LYS A 113 8.37 -16.13 2.97
C LYS A 113 7.94 -14.94 3.82
N SER A 114 7.22 -15.22 4.93
CA SER A 114 6.69 -14.19 5.80
C SER A 114 5.80 -13.18 5.03
N GLU A 115 6.24 -11.94 4.89
CA GLU A 115 5.51 -10.86 4.22
C GLU A 115 5.91 -10.66 2.75
N THR A 116 6.91 -11.40 2.29
CA THR A 116 7.38 -11.32 0.90
C THR A 116 6.94 -12.54 0.11
N ILE A 117 6.65 -12.32 -1.16
CA ILE A 117 6.39 -13.38 -2.12
C ILE A 117 7.47 -13.37 -3.20
N ARG A 118 7.85 -14.56 -3.65
CA ARG A 118 8.60 -14.78 -4.88
C ARG A 118 7.73 -15.59 -5.80
N SER A 119 7.59 -15.14 -7.04
CA SER A 119 6.74 -15.81 -8.01
C SER A 119 7.40 -15.90 -9.37
N VAL A 120 7.15 -17.01 -10.04
CA VAL A 120 7.42 -17.19 -11.46
C VAL A 120 6.07 -17.42 -12.13
N VAL A 121 5.72 -16.56 -13.08
CA VAL A 121 4.45 -16.58 -13.78
C VAL A 121 4.70 -16.82 -15.27
N GLY A 122 4.30 -17.99 -15.76
CA GLY A 122 4.16 -18.26 -17.18
C GLY A 122 2.84 -17.68 -17.69
N MET A 123 2.89 -16.99 -18.82
CA MET A 123 1.72 -16.37 -19.43
C MET A 123 1.67 -16.72 -20.90
N GLU A 124 0.46 -16.99 -21.39
CA GLU A 124 0.17 -17.09 -22.82
C GLU A 124 -0.86 -16.01 -23.15
N GLY A 125 -0.57 -15.17 -24.14
CA GLY A 125 -1.42 -14.05 -24.46
C GLY A 125 -1.43 -13.73 -25.94
N THR A 126 -2.56 -13.17 -26.38
CA THR A 126 -2.83 -12.75 -27.75
C THR A 126 -2.67 -11.25 -27.90
N ALA A 127 -1.88 -10.80 -28.90
CA ALA A 127 -1.65 -9.39 -29.16
C ALA A 127 -2.92 -8.69 -29.67
N LEU A 128 -3.33 -7.61 -29.00
CA LEU A 128 -4.49 -6.80 -29.38
C LEU A 128 -4.17 -5.78 -30.45
N ALA A 129 -2.90 -5.44 -30.61
CA ALA A 129 -2.39 -4.52 -31.64
C ALA A 129 -0.98 -4.97 -32.08
N ALA A 130 -0.55 -4.56 -33.27
CA ALA A 130 0.81 -4.86 -33.76
C ALA A 130 1.81 -3.95 -33.02
N SER A 131 2.82 -4.54 -32.34
CA SER A 131 3.85 -3.81 -31.61
C SER A 131 5.09 -4.66 -31.34
N GLU A 132 6.19 -4.02 -30.96
CA GLU A 132 7.38 -4.67 -30.39
C GLU A 132 7.38 -4.62 -28.87
N VAL A 133 6.68 -3.59 -28.29
CA VAL A 133 6.60 -3.38 -26.84
C VAL A 133 5.16 -3.51 -26.39
N PHE A 134 4.92 -4.27 -25.34
CA PHE A 134 3.60 -4.43 -24.73
C PHE A 134 3.61 -4.03 -23.27
N ILE A 135 2.48 -3.49 -22.82
CA ILE A 135 2.32 -2.94 -21.47
C ILE A 135 1.51 -3.92 -20.60
N PHE A 136 2.06 -4.22 -19.43
CA PHE A 136 1.43 -5.03 -18.39
C PHE A 136 1.34 -4.24 -17.08
N CYS A 137 0.40 -4.62 -16.23
CA CYS A 137 0.28 -4.10 -14.87
C CYS A 137 0.75 -5.14 -13.86
N LEU A 138 1.60 -4.71 -12.93
CA LEU A 138 2.07 -5.51 -11.81
C LEU A 138 2.10 -4.64 -10.56
N ASN A 139 1.71 -5.17 -9.40
CA ASN A 139 1.74 -4.43 -8.14
C ASN A 139 3.09 -3.73 -7.91
N PRO A 140 3.12 -2.43 -7.57
CA PRO A 140 4.36 -1.64 -7.48
C PRO A 140 5.29 -2.08 -6.34
N GLY A 141 4.81 -2.86 -5.39
CA GLY A 141 5.63 -3.47 -4.33
C GLY A 141 6.43 -4.71 -4.80
N LEU A 142 6.16 -5.21 -6.02
CA LEU A 142 6.82 -6.38 -6.60
C LEU A 142 7.90 -5.93 -7.58
N ARG A 143 9.13 -6.33 -7.33
CA ARG A 143 10.28 -6.06 -8.19
C ARG A 143 10.43 -7.19 -9.21
N VAL A 144 10.39 -6.85 -10.48
CA VAL A 144 10.67 -7.80 -11.57
C VAL A 144 12.15 -8.14 -11.58
N GLU A 145 12.47 -9.42 -11.55
CA GLU A 145 13.83 -9.94 -11.63
C GLU A 145 14.20 -10.25 -13.08
N GLU A 146 13.29 -10.91 -13.82
CA GLU A 146 13.56 -11.36 -15.16
C GLU A 146 12.24 -11.52 -15.95
N VAL A 147 12.31 -11.29 -17.26
CA VAL A 147 11.26 -11.59 -18.24
C VAL A 147 11.87 -12.45 -19.33
N LYS A 148 11.24 -13.57 -19.68
CA LYS A 148 11.75 -14.53 -20.68
C LYS A 148 10.70 -14.90 -21.73
N ASP A 149 11.14 -15.03 -22.98
CA ASP A 149 10.44 -15.71 -24.08
C ASP A 149 11.18 -17.02 -24.33
N GLY A 150 10.70 -18.15 -23.77
CA GLY A 150 11.42 -19.43 -23.72
C GLY A 150 12.73 -19.28 -22.93
N GLU A 151 13.87 -19.51 -23.59
CA GLU A 151 15.20 -19.36 -22.98
C GLU A 151 15.79 -17.95 -23.14
N LYS A 152 15.17 -17.09 -23.97
CA LYS A 152 15.66 -15.75 -24.27
C LYS A 152 15.19 -14.77 -23.22
N SER A 153 16.12 -14.09 -22.56
CA SER A 153 15.81 -12.95 -21.68
C SER A 153 15.39 -11.74 -22.52
N LEU A 154 14.29 -11.09 -22.10
CA LEU A 154 13.71 -9.92 -22.76
C LEU A 154 14.10 -8.64 -22.01
N ASN A 155 14.21 -7.56 -22.74
CA ASN A 155 14.36 -6.23 -22.13
C ASN A 155 13.02 -5.75 -21.57
N PHE A 156 13.05 -5.14 -20.42
CA PHE A 156 11.86 -4.55 -19.83
C PHE A 156 12.17 -3.23 -19.15
N LYS A 157 11.17 -2.38 -19.05
CA LYS A 157 11.21 -1.13 -18.30
C LYS A 157 10.07 -1.10 -17.30
N ARG A 158 10.38 -0.67 -16.08
CA ARG A 158 9.43 -0.54 -14.98
C ARG A 158 9.18 0.94 -14.65
N GLU A 159 7.91 1.34 -14.57
CA GLU A 159 7.46 2.63 -14.05
C GLU A 159 6.29 2.36 -13.09
N GLU A 160 6.58 2.33 -11.78
CA GLU A 160 5.63 1.95 -10.72
C GLU A 160 4.88 0.63 -11.05
N GLN A 161 3.56 0.70 -11.28
CA GLN A 161 2.74 -0.46 -11.65
C GLN A 161 2.89 -0.91 -13.09
N ILE A 162 3.48 -0.10 -13.95
CA ILE A 162 3.60 -0.41 -15.38
C ILE A 162 4.88 -1.19 -15.66
N LEU A 163 4.73 -2.30 -16.36
CA LEU A 163 5.82 -3.12 -16.89
C LEU A 163 5.73 -3.11 -18.42
N ALA A 164 6.64 -2.40 -19.07
CA ALA A 164 6.79 -2.42 -20.53
C ALA A 164 7.81 -3.50 -20.90
N VAL A 165 7.38 -4.49 -21.67
CA VAL A 165 8.21 -5.62 -22.12
C VAL A 165 8.48 -5.46 -23.61
N ASP A 166 9.76 -5.45 -23.97
CA ASP A 166 10.24 -5.38 -25.36
C ASP A 166 10.60 -6.80 -25.84
N PHE A 167 9.83 -7.32 -26.76
CA PHE A 167 10.03 -8.65 -27.34
C PHE A 167 11.17 -8.70 -28.38
N GLY A 168 11.70 -7.53 -28.78
CA GLY A 168 12.79 -7.42 -29.77
C GLY A 168 12.41 -7.94 -31.16
N ARG A 169 11.12 -8.07 -31.42
CA ARG A 169 10.51 -8.43 -32.71
C ARG A 169 9.12 -7.84 -32.81
N LYS A 170 8.70 -7.48 -33.98
CA LYS A 170 7.35 -7.04 -34.25
C LYS A 170 6.39 -8.22 -34.13
N ILE A 171 5.40 -8.09 -33.28
CA ILE A 171 4.32 -9.05 -33.08
C ILE A 171 3.10 -8.48 -33.76
N GLU A 172 2.46 -9.24 -34.63
CA GLU A 172 1.26 -8.80 -35.34
C GLU A 172 0.01 -8.99 -34.47
N LYS A 173 -1.03 -8.23 -34.77
CA LYS A 173 -2.31 -8.36 -34.10
C LYS A 173 -2.88 -9.76 -34.32
N GLY A 174 -3.24 -10.45 -33.21
CA GLY A 174 -3.78 -11.80 -33.22
C GLY A 174 -2.73 -12.89 -33.02
N ASP A 175 -1.43 -12.56 -33.02
CA ASP A 175 -0.39 -13.51 -32.69
C ASP A 175 -0.45 -13.87 -31.20
N THR A 176 -0.29 -15.17 -30.91
CA THR A 176 -0.20 -15.69 -29.54
C THR A 176 1.24 -15.92 -29.16
N ILE A 177 1.63 -15.48 -27.96
CA ILE A 177 2.98 -15.57 -27.43
C ILE A 177 2.96 -16.11 -26.01
N SER A 178 3.90 -17.00 -25.72
CA SER A 178 4.17 -17.51 -24.39
C SER A 178 5.44 -16.86 -23.85
N PHE A 179 5.36 -16.31 -22.65
CA PHE A 179 6.50 -15.70 -21.95
C PHE A 179 6.34 -15.88 -20.44
N SER A 180 7.43 -15.66 -19.70
CA SER A 180 7.41 -15.76 -18.25
C SER A 180 7.98 -14.51 -17.58
N VAL A 181 7.44 -14.18 -16.42
CA VAL A 181 7.90 -13.07 -15.58
C VAL A 181 8.22 -13.60 -14.19
N SER A 182 9.45 -13.35 -13.73
CA SER A 182 9.87 -13.63 -12.36
C SER A 182 9.91 -12.34 -11.56
N TYR A 183 9.30 -12.35 -10.39
CA TYR A 183 9.28 -11.19 -9.51
C TYR A 183 9.30 -11.59 -8.04
N GLU A 184 9.80 -10.68 -7.19
CA GLU A 184 9.74 -10.82 -5.74
C GLU A 184 9.40 -9.50 -5.07
N GLY A 185 8.86 -9.54 -3.86
CA GLY A 185 8.60 -8.36 -3.05
C GLY A 185 7.41 -8.53 -2.12
N ARG A 186 6.97 -7.38 -1.60
CA ARG A 186 5.77 -7.28 -0.76
C ARG A 186 4.67 -6.58 -1.55
N ILE A 187 3.48 -7.14 -1.50
CA ILE A 187 2.31 -6.52 -2.11
C ILE A 187 2.00 -5.21 -1.38
N LYS A 188 1.83 -4.12 -2.14
CA LYS A 188 1.32 -2.84 -1.63
C LYS A 188 -0.20 -2.83 -1.73
N ASP A 189 -0.85 -2.69 -0.59
CA ASP A 189 -2.32 -2.72 -0.49
C ASP A 189 -2.96 -1.43 -1.03
N ASP A 190 -2.25 -0.29 -0.98
CA ASP A 190 -2.68 1.01 -1.50
C ASP A 190 -2.84 1.06 -3.01
N PHE A 191 -2.33 0.06 -3.73
CA PHE A 191 -2.53 -0.10 -5.18
C PHE A 191 -3.88 -0.75 -5.53
N CYS A 192 -4.57 -1.38 -4.59
CA CYS A 192 -5.85 -2.04 -4.83
C CYS A 192 -6.96 -1.02 -5.06
N TYR A 193 -7.93 -1.36 -5.94
CA TYR A 193 -9.15 -0.56 -6.17
C TYR A 193 -8.98 0.79 -6.88
N LEU A 194 -8.03 0.92 -7.79
CA LEU A 194 -7.83 2.14 -8.57
C LEU A 194 -9.03 2.49 -9.47
N ASP A 195 -9.82 1.49 -9.87
CA ASP A 195 -10.94 1.63 -10.80
C ASP A 195 -12.29 1.91 -10.11
N ILE A 196 -12.32 1.97 -8.79
CA ILE A 196 -13.55 2.26 -8.04
C ILE A 196 -13.62 3.76 -7.82
N PRO A 197 -14.62 4.47 -8.41
CA PRO A 197 -14.84 5.89 -8.11
C PRO A 197 -15.25 6.04 -6.64
N GLU A 198 -14.83 7.14 -6.01
CA GLU A 198 -15.17 7.52 -4.63
C GLU A 198 -16.65 7.88 -4.46
#